data_eb73b47b1e0eb7e5ad257e601120e05d
#
_entry.id   eb73b47b1e0eb7e5ad257e601120e05d
#
_cell.length_a   1.000
_cell.length_b   1.000
_cell.length_c   1.000
_cell.angle_alpha   90.00
_cell.angle_beta   90.00
_cell.angle_gamma   90.00
#
_symmetry.space_group_name_H-M   'P 1'
#
loop_
_entity.id
_entity.type
_entity.pdbx_description
1 polymer ?
#
loop_
_entity_poly.entity_id
_entity_poly.type
_entity_poly.pdbx_seq_one_letter_code
_entity_poly.pdbx_strand_id
1 'polypeptide(L)' 'MDLEIEELSVQLFSQANEMVASERRARAKLEERVAMLEKKDKDKMARLERLEKAVSRLDRVKAILATPMAADAKKT' A
#
# COMPACT_ATOMS: atom_id res chain seq x y z
N MET A 1 -33.40 25.28 -38.28
CA MET A 1 -33.24 25.55 -36.85
C MET A 1 -33.24 24.32 -35.99
N ASP A 2 -34.24 23.47 -36.18
CA ASP A 2 -34.37 22.29 -35.34
C ASP A 2 -33.21 21.28 -35.53
N LEU A 3 -32.73 21.16 -36.79
CA LEU A 3 -31.60 20.27 -37.10
C LEU A 3 -30.31 20.74 -36.46
N GLU A 4 -30.09 22.06 -36.40
CA GLU A 4 -28.87 22.59 -35.74
C GLU A 4 -28.89 22.37 -34.25
N ILE A 5 -30.04 22.51 -33.61
CA ILE A 5 -30.23 22.26 -32.18
C ILE A 5 -30.06 20.78 -31.90
N GLU A 6 -30.58 19.90 -32.73
CA GLU A 6 -30.43 18.46 -32.60
C GLU A 6 -28.97 18.03 -32.75
N GLU A 7 -28.23 18.57 -33.70
CA GLU A 7 -26.82 18.31 -33.90
C GLU A 7 -26.01 18.75 -32.70
N LEU A 8 -26.27 19.95 -32.18
CA LEU A 8 -25.61 20.46 -31.00
C LEU A 8 -25.89 19.58 -29.77
N SER A 9 -27.13 19.13 -29.63
CA SER A 9 -27.52 18.24 -28.55
C SER A 9 -26.79 16.91 -28.64
N VAL A 10 -26.72 16.32 -29.83
CA VAL A 10 -26.00 15.06 -30.04
C VAL A 10 -24.52 15.23 -29.74
N GLN A 11 -23.90 16.31 -30.17
CA GLN A 11 -22.50 16.59 -29.89
C GLN A 11 -22.24 16.75 -28.39
N LEU A 12 -23.10 17.49 -27.71
CA LEU A 12 -23.01 17.69 -26.29
C LEU A 12 -23.14 16.37 -25.52
N PHE A 13 -24.09 15.55 -25.89
CA PHE A 13 -24.27 14.23 -25.27
C PHE A 13 -23.08 13.33 -25.55
N SER A 14 -22.56 13.34 -26.75
CA SER A 14 -21.38 12.56 -27.12
C SER A 14 -20.17 12.99 -26.32
N GLN A 15 -19.92 14.28 -26.19
CA GLN A 15 -18.83 14.83 -25.42
C GLN A 15 -18.98 14.47 -23.92
N ALA A 16 -20.19 14.63 -23.39
CA ALA A 16 -20.46 14.28 -21.99
C ALA A 16 -20.22 12.80 -21.72
N ASN A 17 -20.65 11.94 -22.64
CA ASN A 17 -20.42 10.50 -22.54
C ASN A 17 -18.94 10.16 -22.60
N GLU A 18 -18.17 10.81 -23.46
CA GLU A 18 -16.73 10.63 -23.55
C GLU A 18 -16.02 11.08 -22.27
N MET A 19 -16.43 12.21 -21.72
CA MET A 19 -15.86 12.70 -20.46
C MET A 19 -16.13 11.73 -19.32
N VAL A 20 -17.37 11.25 -19.22
CA VAL A 20 -17.73 10.27 -18.19
C VAL A 20 -16.92 8.98 -18.36
N ALA A 21 -16.80 8.48 -19.59
CA ALA A 21 -16.03 7.28 -19.86
C ALA A 21 -14.55 7.48 -19.53
N SER A 22 -14.01 8.64 -19.87
CA SER A 22 -12.62 8.99 -19.56
C SER A 22 -12.40 9.06 -18.05
N GLU A 23 -13.30 9.69 -17.32
CA GLU A 23 -13.22 9.78 -15.87
C GLU A 23 -13.32 8.40 -15.21
N ARG A 24 -14.21 7.54 -15.71
CA ARG A 24 -14.34 6.18 -15.19
C ARG A 24 -13.06 5.37 -15.39
N ARG A 25 -12.43 5.50 -16.55
CA ARG A 25 -11.16 4.83 -16.82
C ARG A 25 -10.04 5.35 -15.93
N ALA A 26 -9.97 6.66 -15.76
CA ALA A 26 -8.97 7.27 -14.87
C ALA A 26 -9.18 6.82 -13.43
N ARG A 27 -10.42 6.79 -12.99
CA ARG A 27 -10.78 6.33 -11.64
C ARG A 27 -10.43 4.86 -11.43
N ALA A 28 -10.72 4.01 -12.41
CA ALA A 28 -10.37 2.60 -12.34
C ALA A 28 -8.86 2.40 -12.21
N LYS A 29 -8.07 3.15 -12.97
CA LYS A 29 -6.61 3.12 -12.88
C LYS A 29 -6.11 3.56 -11.52
N LEU A 30 -6.70 4.61 -10.97
CA LEU A 30 -6.33 5.09 -9.63
C LEU A 30 -6.71 4.09 -8.55
N GLU A 31 -7.87 3.47 -8.66
CA GLU A 31 -8.30 2.42 -7.72
C GLU A 31 -7.36 1.21 -7.76
N GLU A 32 -6.95 0.79 -8.95
CA GLU A 32 -5.94 -0.25 -9.11
C GLU A 32 -4.62 0.12 -8.45
N ARG A 33 -4.19 1.35 -8.67
CA ARG A 33 -2.94 1.85 -8.10
C ARG A 33 -2.99 1.91 -6.59
N VAL A 34 -4.11 2.37 -6.05
CA VAL A 34 -4.33 2.38 -4.60
C VAL A 34 -4.30 0.97 -4.04
N ALA A 35 -4.97 0.02 -4.69
CA ALA A 35 -4.97 -1.37 -4.26
C ALA A 35 -3.56 -1.96 -4.25
N MET A 36 -2.76 -1.69 -5.27
CA MET A 36 -1.36 -2.14 -5.32
C MET A 36 -0.51 -1.51 -4.21
N LEU A 37 -0.69 -0.23 -3.97
CA LEU A 37 0.04 0.47 -2.92
C LEU A 37 -0.34 -0.03 -1.53
N GLU A 38 -1.62 -0.29 -1.30
CA GLU A 38 -2.09 -0.87 -0.04
C GLU A 38 -1.50 -2.26 0.20
N LYS A 39 -1.43 -3.07 -0.85
CA LYS A 39 -0.81 -4.39 -0.75
C LYS A 39 0.68 -4.30 -0.44
N LYS A 40 1.39 -3.41 -1.12
CA LYS A 40 2.81 -3.17 -0.85
C LYS A 40 3.03 -2.69 0.58
N ASP A 41 2.15 -1.83 1.05
CA ASP A 41 2.22 -1.30 2.40
C ASP A 41 2.05 -2.41 3.44
N LYS A 42 1.07 -3.27 3.26
CA LYS A 42 0.87 -4.44 4.13
C LYS A 42 2.08 -5.36 4.14
N ASP A 43 2.65 -5.62 2.96
CA ASP A 43 3.84 -6.46 2.86
C ASP A 43 5.03 -5.84 3.59
N LYS A 44 5.21 -4.54 3.46
CA LYS A 44 6.27 -3.81 4.16
C LYS A 44 6.07 -3.83 5.66
N MET A 45 4.85 -3.64 6.12
CA MET A 45 4.52 -3.68 7.54
C MET A 45 4.79 -5.06 8.13
N ALA A 46 4.40 -6.11 7.44
CA ALA A 46 4.66 -7.48 7.86
C ALA A 46 6.16 -7.78 7.93
N ARG A 47 6.91 -7.29 6.94
CA ARG A 47 8.37 -7.45 6.91
C ARG A 47 9.02 -6.69 8.05
N LEU A 48 8.57 -5.47 8.29
CA LEU A 48 9.07 -4.63 9.38
C LEU A 48 8.83 -5.31 10.72
N GLU A 49 7.65 -5.85 10.94
CA GLU A 49 7.30 -6.56 12.15
C GLU A 49 8.21 -7.77 12.38
N ARG A 50 8.49 -8.52 11.31
CA ARG A 50 9.43 -9.66 11.41
C ARG A 50 10.83 -9.21 11.74
N LEU A 51 11.28 -8.11 11.15
CA LEU A 51 12.59 -7.55 11.46
C LEU A 51 12.68 -7.05 12.89
N GLU A 52 11.65 -6.38 13.39
CA GLU A 52 11.59 -5.93 14.78
C GLU A 52 11.67 -7.11 15.76
N LYS A 53 10.94 -8.19 15.47
CA LYS A 53 11.01 -9.40 16.27
C LYS A 53 12.39 -10.04 16.23
N ALA A 54 13.04 -10.03 15.06
CA ALA A 54 14.39 -10.57 14.93
C ALA A 54 15.40 -9.74 15.70
N VAL A 55 15.31 -8.42 15.64
CA VAL A 55 16.16 -7.51 16.40
C VAL A 55 15.95 -7.70 17.89
N SER A 56 14.71 -7.83 18.32
CA SER A 56 14.37 -8.08 19.72
C SER A 56 14.96 -9.40 20.22
N ARG A 57 14.95 -10.44 19.39
CA ARG A 57 15.58 -11.73 19.73
C ARG A 57 17.09 -11.60 19.83
N LEU A 58 17.70 -10.86 18.90
CA LEU A 58 19.14 -10.61 18.93
C LEU A 58 19.55 -9.86 20.20
N ASP A 59 18.77 -8.86 20.58
CA ASP A 59 19.03 -8.12 21.82
C ASP A 59 18.93 -9.00 23.04
N ARG A 60 17.95 -9.91 23.07
CA ARG A 60 17.83 -10.88 24.17
C ARG A 60 19.00 -11.85 24.20
N VAL A 61 19.42 -12.33 23.05
CA VAL A 61 20.59 -13.22 22.97
C VAL A 61 21.84 -12.50 23.40
N LYS A 62 22.03 -11.26 22.99
CA LYS A 62 23.17 -10.44 23.45
C LYS A 62 23.16 -10.24 24.95
N ALA A 63 22.00 -9.97 25.52
CA ALA A 63 21.87 -9.82 26.95
C ALA A 63 22.22 -11.11 27.70
N ILE A 64 21.75 -12.24 27.19
CA ILE A 64 22.08 -13.56 27.76
C ILE A 64 23.56 -13.85 27.66
N LEU A 65 24.17 -13.54 26.53
CA LEU A 65 25.62 -13.75 26.34
C LEU A 65 26.47 -12.81 27.20
N ALA A 66 25.92 -11.65 27.53
CA ALA A 66 26.62 -10.71 28.41
C ALA A 66 26.58 -11.11 29.89
N THR A 67 25.57 -11.91 30.31
CA THR A 67 25.38 -12.29 31.70
C THR A 67 25.94 -13.67 32.11
N PRO A 68 26.20 -14.62 31.21
CA PRO A 68 26.56 -15.98 31.60
C PRO A 68 27.91 -16.10 32.35
N MET A 69 28.77 -15.15 32.18
CA MET A 69 30.04 -15.11 32.95
C MET A 69 29.78 -15.08 34.43
N ALA A 70 28.82 -14.29 34.85
CA ALA A 70 28.42 -14.22 36.25
C ALA A 70 27.74 -15.53 36.71
N ALA A 71 26.95 -16.12 35.83
CA ALA A 71 26.28 -17.39 36.13
C ALA A 71 27.27 -18.55 36.26
N ASP A 72 28.28 -18.59 35.41
CA ASP A 72 29.32 -19.60 35.46
C ASP A 72 30.19 -19.45 36.71
N ALA A 73 30.48 -18.23 37.09
CA ALA A 73 31.21 -17.97 38.33
C ALA A 73 30.44 -18.45 39.56
N LYS A 74 29.12 -18.39 39.52
CA LYS A 74 28.28 -18.88 40.62
C LYS A 74 28.24 -20.39 40.71
N LYS A 75 28.49 -21.09 39.63
CA LYS A 75 28.49 -22.56 39.62
C LYS A 75 29.75 -23.15 40.21
N THR A 76 30.79 -22.42 40.17
CA THR A 76 32.04 -22.81 40.76
C THR A 76 32.16 -22.35 42.20
#